data_05b2c3c0473f2dae2846b628683e4ae5
#
_entry.id   05b2c3c0473f2dae2846b628683e4ae5
#
_cell.length_a   1.000
_cell.length_b   1.000
_cell.length_c   1.000
_cell.angle_alpha   90.00
_cell.angle_beta   90.00
_cell.angle_gamma   90.00
#
_symmetry.space_group_name_H-M   'P 1'
#
loop_
_entity.id
_entity.type
_entity.pdbx_description
1 polymer ?
#
loop_
_entity_poly.entity_id
_entity_poly.type
_entity_poly.pdbx_seq_one_letter_code
_entity_poly.pdbx_strand_id
1 'polypeptide(L)'
;MQGILNLLLILGGVAVFLVGLTRISDNFSAIIGQGVERAIKKAAKSRTLCALIGSAVAGVSQSSAAANMVVVALADSGVLPFLSACAVIVGTNVGTTVTAQLVALTVDKELLVAAVGSLLAFLGLCLGLFKAEKIKALGKILSGFGFVFIGINLMTTFTKSLYNYDWFKGLFLVKSPLIVLLNGFFITAICQSSSVVTSMLVILTGGGIIGLEQAIYMILGANVGSCVLVIFAASIKGAVAQKTAVFNLVFNGLGAAVGFLLMIGFGDSICLLLQKTAQTNSGAVANFHTVFNIASAVVALPLLKPVSRLTEFLVLPTARQKVKKSRRKNQFRAKV
;
A
#
# COMPACT_ATOMS: atom_id res chain seq x y z
N MET A 1 10.81 -24.62 -21.96
CA MET A 1 10.67 -25.26 -20.64
C MET A 1 11.30 -24.45 -19.53
N GLN A 2 12.58 -24.05 -19.63
CA GLN A 2 13.28 -23.27 -18.59
C GLN A 2 12.61 -21.92 -18.27
N GLY A 3 12.14 -21.17 -19.27
CA GLY A 3 11.45 -19.88 -19.05
C GLY A 3 10.15 -20.01 -18.24
N ILE A 4 9.38 -21.07 -18.48
CA ILE A 4 8.16 -21.37 -17.72
C ILE A 4 8.53 -21.74 -16.28
N LEU A 5 9.59 -22.54 -16.08
CA LEU A 5 10.06 -22.89 -14.74
C LEU A 5 10.50 -21.64 -13.96
N ASN A 6 11.26 -20.73 -14.58
CA ASN A 6 11.66 -19.47 -13.95
C ASN A 6 10.44 -18.59 -13.58
N LEU A 7 9.40 -18.54 -14.42
CA LEU A 7 8.15 -17.85 -14.10
C LEU A 7 7.46 -18.47 -12.88
N LEU A 8 7.38 -19.80 -12.81
CA LEU A 8 6.80 -20.48 -11.64
C LEU A 8 7.59 -20.21 -10.36
N LEU A 9 8.93 -20.11 -10.45
CA LEU A 9 9.78 -19.78 -9.31
C LEU A 9 9.62 -18.31 -8.87
N ILE A 10 9.38 -17.38 -9.80
CA ILE A 10 8.99 -16.00 -9.45
C ILE A 10 7.65 -15.99 -8.70
N LEU A 11 6.65 -16.72 -9.20
CA LEU A 11 5.35 -16.83 -8.51
C LEU A 11 5.52 -17.46 -7.12
N GLY A 12 6.41 -18.44 -6.97
CA GLY A 12 6.81 -18.99 -5.67
C GLY A 12 7.44 -17.93 -4.77
N GLY A 13 8.32 -17.10 -5.31
CA GLY A 13 8.91 -15.94 -4.60
C GLY A 13 7.86 -14.94 -4.14
N VAL A 14 6.90 -14.61 -5.00
CA VAL A 14 5.74 -13.76 -4.66
C VAL A 14 4.92 -14.39 -3.52
N ALA A 15 4.65 -15.68 -3.57
CA ALA A 15 3.90 -16.39 -2.53
C ALA A 15 4.63 -16.34 -1.18
N VAL A 16 5.94 -16.61 -1.15
CA VAL A 16 6.77 -16.52 0.06
C VAL A 16 6.79 -15.08 0.61
N PHE A 17 6.94 -14.10 -0.27
CA PHE A 17 6.89 -12.68 0.10
C PHE A 17 5.54 -12.30 0.73
N LEU A 18 4.42 -12.72 0.12
CA LEU A 18 3.07 -12.49 0.65
C LEU A 18 2.88 -13.15 2.02
N VAL A 19 3.32 -14.38 2.19
CA VAL A 19 3.29 -15.08 3.50
C VAL A 19 4.08 -14.28 4.53
N GLY A 20 5.26 -13.75 4.16
CA GLY A 20 6.06 -12.89 5.02
C GLY A 20 5.30 -11.65 5.47
N LEU A 21 4.73 -10.89 4.53
CA LEU A 21 3.95 -9.69 4.83
C LEU A 21 2.73 -9.98 5.71
N THR A 22 2.00 -11.05 5.42
CA THR A 22 0.83 -11.47 6.20
C THR A 22 1.24 -11.81 7.64
N ARG A 23 2.33 -12.56 7.82
CA ARG A 23 2.85 -12.89 9.17
C ARG A 23 3.23 -11.64 9.97
N ILE A 24 3.86 -10.66 9.34
CA ILE A 24 4.18 -9.37 9.99
C ILE A 24 2.88 -8.67 10.38
N SER A 25 1.97 -8.46 9.44
CA SER A 25 0.73 -7.70 9.63
C SER A 25 -0.15 -8.28 10.74
N ASP A 26 -0.42 -9.60 10.70
CA ASP A 26 -1.33 -10.27 11.64
C ASP A 26 -0.78 -10.23 13.07
N ASN A 27 0.51 -10.47 13.24
CA ASN A 27 1.11 -10.54 14.56
C ASN A 27 1.51 -9.16 15.10
N PHE A 28 1.77 -8.18 14.24
CA PHE A 28 1.92 -6.79 14.66
C PHE A 28 0.62 -6.26 15.28
N SER A 29 -0.51 -6.50 14.64
CA SER A 29 -1.82 -6.10 15.14
C SER A 29 -2.15 -6.77 16.49
N ALA A 30 -1.73 -8.01 16.69
CA ALA A 30 -1.93 -8.74 17.96
C ALA A 30 -1.09 -8.15 19.12
N ILE A 31 0.14 -7.66 18.83
CA ILE A 31 1.02 -7.09 19.86
C ILE A 31 0.61 -5.66 20.22
N ILE A 32 0.28 -4.83 19.22
CA ILE A 32 0.17 -3.38 19.37
C ILE A 32 -1.26 -2.86 19.15
N GLY A 33 -2.20 -3.71 18.73
CA GLY A 33 -3.55 -3.30 18.31
C GLY A 33 -4.26 -2.34 19.28
N GLN A 34 -4.29 -2.62 20.58
CA GLN A 34 -4.86 -1.71 21.59
C GLN A 34 -4.03 -0.44 21.79
N GLY A 35 -2.70 -0.52 21.60
CA GLY A 35 -1.79 0.63 21.68
C GLY A 35 -2.02 1.59 20.51
N VAL A 36 -2.15 1.04 19.30
CA VAL A 36 -2.46 1.81 18.07
C VAL A 36 -3.81 2.51 18.19
N GLU A 37 -4.84 1.80 18.63
CA GLU A 37 -6.16 2.39 18.84
C GLU A 37 -6.11 3.56 19.84
N ARG A 38 -5.43 3.39 20.97
CA ARG A 38 -5.23 4.46 21.97
C ARG A 38 -4.43 5.64 21.40
N ALA A 39 -3.37 5.36 20.63
CA ALA A 39 -2.57 6.40 19.98
C ALA A 39 -3.39 7.21 18.97
N ILE A 40 -4.18 6.53 18.12
CA ILE A 40 -5.08 7.15 17.14
C ILE A 40 -6.14 8.02 17.86
N LYS A 41 -6.76 7.51 18.93
CA LYS A 41 -7.74 8.26 19.73
C LYS A 41 -7.12 9.54 20.35
N LYS A 42 -5.89 9.43 20.89
CA LYS A 42 -5.15 10.56 21.48
C LYS A 42 -4.79 11.59 20.42
N ALA A 43 -4.43 11.14 19.22
CA ALA A 43 -4.06 11.97 18.07
C ALA A 43 -5.26 12.63 17.38
N ALA A 44 -6.49 12.22 17.65
CA ALA A 44 -7.68 12.60 16.88
C ALA A 44 -7.91 14.13 16.77
N LYS A 45 -7.32 14.91 17.65
CA LYS A 45 -7.36 16.39 17.61
C LYS A 45 -6.35 17.01 16.64
N SER A 46 -5.31 16.29 16.22
CA SER A 46 -4.24 16.77 15.34
C SER A 46 -4.19 15.93 14.05
N ARG A 47 -4.46 16.55 12.91
CA ARG A 47 -4.42 15.88 11.59
C ARG A 47 -3.04 15.36 11.23
N THR A 48 -2.01 16.19 11.52
CA THR A 48 -0.61 15.82 11.27
C THR A 48 -0.22 14.60 12.12
N LEU A 49 -0.58 14.59 13.40
CA LEU A 49 -0.29 13.45 14.27
C LEU A 49 -1.06 12.19 13.83
N CYS A 50 -2.31 12.33 13.39
CA CYS A 50 -3.06 11.22 12.78
C CYS A 50 -2.33 10.64 11.56
N ALA A 51 -1.83 11.50 10.66
CA ALA A 51 -1.08 11.07 9.49
C ALA A 51 0.25 10.39 9.87
N LEU A 52 1.00 10.93 10.81
CA LEU A 52 2.24 10.30 11.30
C LEU A 52 1.98 8.92 11.91
N ILE A 53 0.92 8.77 12.71
CA ILE A 53 0.55 7.46 13.27
C ILE A 53 0.12 6.50 12.16
N GLY A 54 -0.69 6.96 11.19
CA GLY A 54 -1.07 6.17 10.03
C GLY A 54 0.16 5.68 9.24
N SER A 55 1.12 6.56 9.02
CA SER A 55 2.39 6.24 8.36
C SER A 55 3.19 5.18 9.15
N ALA A 56 3.34 5.36 10.45
CA ALA A 56 4.05 4.42 11.30
C ALA A 56 3.36 3.04 11.32
N VAL A 57 2.04 3.02 11.46
CA VAL A 57 1.25 1.77 11.49
C VAL A 57 1.38 1.01 10.17
N ALA A 58 1.18 1.67 9.03
CA ALA A 58 1.29 1.03 7.73
C ALA A 58 2.74 0.61 7.41
N GLY A 59 3.73 1.43 7.76
CA GLY A 59 5.14 1.12 7.55
C GLY A 59 5.62 -0.09 8.35
N VAL A 60 5.19 -0.22 9.60
CA VAL A 60 5.59 -1.36 10.45
C VAL A 60 4.76 -2.61 10.15
N SER A 61 3.43 -2.46 9.98
CA SER A 61 2.56 -3.60 9.62
C SER A 61 2.75 -4.08 8.19
N GLN A 62 3.43 -3.30 7.34
CA GLN A 62 3.63 -3.58 5.92
C GLN A 62 2.32 -3.80 5.14
N SER A 63 1.19 -3.30 5.66
CA SER A 63 -0.14 -3.46 5.08
C SER A 63 -1.00 -2.22 5.28
N SER A 64 -1.05 -1.36 4.26
CA SER A 64 -1.96 -0.21 4.25
C SER A 64 -3.43 -0.63 4.19
N ALA A 65 -3.75 -1.73 3.51
CA ALA A 65 -5.11 -2.25 3.44
C ALA A 65 -5.64 -2.65 4.84
N ALA A 66 -4.84 -3.41 5.61
CA ALA A 66 -5.20 -3.79 6.98
C ALA A 66 -5.33 -2.56 7.88
N ALA A 67 -4.38 -1.62 7.81
CA ALA A 67 -4.43 -0.37 8.56
C ALA A 67 -5.69 0.44 8.22
N ASN A 68 -6.02 0.59 6.94
CA ASN A 68 -7.20 1.32 6.47
C ASN A 68 -8.51 0.64 6.89
N MET A 69 -8.58 -0.70 6.90
CA MET A 69 -9.75 -1.42 7.39
C MET A 69 -10.00 -1.16 8.88
N VAL A 70 -8.94 -1.11 9.71
CA VAL A 70 -9.05 -0.73 11.13
C VAL A 70 -9.55 0.71 11.26
N VAL A 71 -8.99 1.65 10.49
CA VAL A 71 -9.41 3.06 10.50
C VAL A 71 -10.88 3.20 10.10
N VAL A 72 -11.31 2.49 9.05
CA VAL A 72 -12.71 2.44 8.60
C VAL A 72 -13.64 1.92 9.70
N ALA A 73 -13.23 0.87 10.42
CA ALA A 73 -14.02 0.32 11.53
C ALA A 73 -14.10 1.29 12.73
N LEU A 74 -13.00 1.96 13.09
CA LEU A 74 -12.97 2.97 14.15
C LEU A 74 -13.83 4.20 13.80
N ALA A 75 -13.86 4.59 12.54
CA ALA A 75 -14.72 5.67 12.07
C ALA A 75 -16.19 5.27 12.10
N ASP A 76 -16.53 4.05 11.67
CA ASP A 76 -17.91 3.53 11.65
C ASP A 76 -18.50 3.38 13.06
N SER A 77 -17.68 2.94 14.03
CA SER A 77 -18.09 2.83 15.44
C SER A 77 -18.22 4.20 16.15
N GLY A 78 -17.85 5.31 15.48
CA GLY A 78 -17.86 6.65 16.06
C GLY A 78 -16.70 6.95 17.01
N VAL A 79 -15.75 6.03 17.16
CA VAL A 79 -14.56 6.17 18.00
C VAL A 79 -13.60 7.20 17.42
N LEU A 80 -13.49 7.27 16.09
CA LEU A 80 -12.62 8.18 15.37
C LEU A 80 -13.45 9.13 14.50
N PRO A 81 -13.31 10.48 14.68
CA PRO A 81 -13.97 11.46 13.82
C PRO A 81 -13.56 11.26 12.35
N PHE A 82 -14.50 11.43 11.42
CA PHE A 82 -14.29 11.18 9.99
C PHE A 82 -13.05 11.91 9.42
N LEU A 83 -12.86 13.21 9.73
CA LEU A 83 -11.69 13.95 9.26
C LEU A 83 -10.36 13.42 9.82
N SER A 84 -10.38 12.89 11.05
CA SER A 84 -9.20 12.28 11.65
C SER A 84 -8.91 10.93 10.99
N ALA A 85 -9.95 10.14 10.66
CA ALA A 85 -9.81 8.92 9.87
C ALA A 85 -9.21 9.21 8.49
N CYS A 86 -9.67 10.26 7.80
CA CYS A 86 -9.09 10.72 6.54
C CYS A 86 -7.59 11.04 6.68
N ALA A 87 -7.19 11.73 7.77
CA ALA A 87 -5.79 12.05 8.02
C ALA A 87 -4.93 10.81 8.28
N VAL A 88 -5.44 9.81 9.02
CA VAL A 88 -4.74 8.52 9.20
C VAL A 88 -4.54 7.82 7.86
N ILE A 89 -5.58 7.76 6.99
CA ILE A 89 -5.51 7.16 5.66
C ILE A 89 -4.46 7.84 4.78
N VAL A 90 -4.38 9.18 4.80
CA VAL A 90 -3.31 9.90 4.10
C VAL A 90 -1.94 9.43 4.57
N GLY A 91 -1.76 9.25 5.87
CA GLY A 91 -0.52 8.74 6.44
C GLY A 91 -0.23 7.29 6.05
N THR A 92 -1.23 6.39 6.01
CA THR A 92 -1.00 4.98 5.64
C THR A 92 -0.42 4.84 4.24
N ASN A 93 -0.76 5.73 3.30
CA ASN A 93 -0.17 5.74 1.96
C ASN A 93 1.33 6.06 2.00
N VAL A 94 1.75 7.00 2.86
CA VAL A 94 3.18 7.29 3.07
C VAL A 94 3.88 6.07 3.68
N GLY A 95 3.31 5.44 4.70
CA GLY A 95 3.89 4.26 5.35
C GLY A 95 4.11 3.07 4.41
N THR A 96 3.25 2.89 3.41
CA THR A 96 3.38 1.81 2.42
C THR A 96 4.69 1.89 1.63
N THR A 97 5.29 3.07 1.50
CA THR A 97 6.52 3.26 0.72
C THR A 97 7.76 2.59 1.33
N VAL A 98 7.72 2.29 2.63
CA VAL A 98 8.82 1.59 3.33
C VAL A 98 9.14 0.26 2.67
N THR A 99 8.15 -0.49 2.19
CA THR A 99 8.36 -1.76 1.49
C THR A 99 9.20 -1.57 0.23
N ALA A 100 8.86 -0.58 -0.60
CA ALA A 100 9.62 -0.29 -1.83
C ALA A 100 11.08 0.08 -1.54
N GLN A 101 11.34 0.87 -0.49
CA GLN A 101 12.68 1.24 -0.08
C GLN A 101 13.48 0.02 0.41
N LEU A 102 12.87 -0.86 1.21
CA LEU A 102 13.50 -2.09 1.64
C LEU A 102 13.89 -2.98 0.46
N VAL A 103 12.99 -3.14 -0.53
CA VAL A 103 13.28 -3.92 -1.73
C VAL A 103 14.40 -3.29 -2.54
N ALA A 104 14.36 -1.98 -2.78
CA ALA A 104 15.40 -1.27 -3.53
C ALA A 104 16.79 -1.39 -2.90
N LEU A 105 16.88 -1.37 -1.57
CA LEU A 105 18.16 -1.53 -0.84
C LEU A 105 18.72 -2.95 -0.92
N THR A 106 17.91 -3.93 -1.30
CA THR A 106 18.25 -5.36 -1.23
C THR A 106 18.46 -6.02 -2.59
N VAL A 107 17.90 -5.47 -3.67
CA VAL A 107 17.90 -6.08 -5.02
C VAL A 107 19.31 -6.41 -5.54
N ASP A 108 20.31 -5.57 -5.26
CA ASP A 108 21.69 -5.77 -5.74
C ASP A 108 22.57 -6.57 -4.75
N LYS A 109 22.00 -7.04 -3.63
CA LYS A 109 22.72 -7.73 -2.54
C LYS A 109 22.20 -9.16 -2.32
N GLU A 110 22.01 -9.91 -3.40
CA GLU A 110 21.31 -11.21 -3.38
C GLU A 110 21.79 -12.18 -2.31
N LEU A 111 23.12 -12.40 -2.22
CA LEU A 111 23.68 -13.35 -1.26
C LEU A 111 23.47 -12.89 0.20
N LEU A 112 23.69 -11.60 0.47
CA LEU A 112 23.48 -11.04 1.81
C LEU A 112 22.00 -11.11 2.20
N VAL A 113 21.10 -10.78 1.27
CA VAL A 113 19.65 -10.81 1.47
C VAL A 113 19.17 -12.24 1.73
N ALA A 114 19.67 -13.21 0.96
CA ALA A 114 19.37 -14.63 1.17
C ALA A 114 19.84 -15.10 2.56
N ALA A 115 21.08 -14.76 2.95
CA ALA A 115 21.64 -15.18 4.23
C ALA A 115 20.89 -14.54 5.41
N VAL A 116 20.68 -13.23 5.38
CA VAL A 116 19.95 -12.50 6.43
C VAL A 116 18.50 -12.98 6.50
N GLY A 117 17.85 -13.15 5.35
CA GLY A 117 16.48 -13.66 5.27
C GLY A 117 16.34 -15.06 5.88
N SER A 118 17.25 -15.97 5.55
CA SER A 118 17.28 -17.33 6.09
C SER A 118 17.51 -17.35 7.60
N LEU A 119 18.45 -16.52 8.09
CA LEU A 119 18.71 -16.39 9.52
C LEU A 119 17.50 -15.86 10.28
N LEU A 120 16.88 -14.78 9.79
CA LEU A 120 15.67 -14.21 10.41
C LEU A 120 14.51 -15.20 10.38
N ALA A 121 14.31 -15.92 9.27
CA ALA A 121 13.30 -16.96 9.18
C ALA A 121 13.53 -18.06 10.21
N PHE A 122 14.76 -18.59 10.31
CA PHE A 122 15.10 -19.64 11.25
C PHE A 122 14.92 -19.19 12.70
N LEU A 123 15.54 -18.07 13.10
CA LEU A 123 15.42 -17.54 14.46
C LEU A 123 13.96 -17.23 14.83
N GLY A 124 13.22 -16.64 13.87
CA GLY A 124 11.81 -16.34 14.06
C GLY A 124 10.93 -17.59 14.23
N LEU A 125 11.22 -18.67 13.48
CA LEU A 125 10.55 -19.96 13.65
C LEU A 125 10.87 -20.57 15.03
N CYS A 126 12.13 -20.53 15.46
CA CYS A 126 12.52 -21.00 16.79
C CYS A 126 11.79 -20.24 17.91
N LEU A 127 11.76 -18.90 17.83
CA LEU A 127 11.02 -18.07 18.79
C LEU A 127 9.51 -18.35 18.74
N GLY A 128 8.98 -18.71 17.58
CA GLY A 128 7.58 -19.08 17.39
C GLY A 128 7.15 -20.35 18.15
N LEU A 129 8.10 -21.18 18.61
CA LEU A 129 7.85 -22.40 19.39
C LEU A 129 7.63 -22.12 20.90
N PHE A 130 7.99 -20.93 21.38
CA PHE A 130 7.81 -20.58 22.78
C PHE A 130 6.31 -20.43 23.15
N LYS A 131 5.95 -20.81 24.37
CA LYS A 131 4.56 -20.75 24.86
C LYS A 131 4.11 -19.31 25.17
N ALA A 132 5.05 -18.41 25.50
CA ALA A 132 4.74 -17.01 25.81
C ALA A 132 4.23 -16.26 24.56
N GLU A 133 2.98 -15.84 24.57
CA GLU A 133 2.30 -15.26 23.39
C GLU A 133 3.04 -14.07 22.79
N LYS A 134 3.67 -13.22 23.61
CA LYS A 134 4.48 -12.08 23.10
C LYS A 134 5.74 -12.54 22.35
N ILE A 135 6.45 -13.55 22.89
CA ILE A 135 7.67 -14.11 22.26
C ILE A 135 7.29 -14.82 20.97
N LYS A 136 6.22 -15.61 20.98
CA LYS A 136 5.66 -16.30 19.83
C LYS A 136 5.28 -15.30 18.71
N ALA A 137 4.60 -14.21 19.05
CA ALA A 137 4.22 -13.18 18.09
C ALA A 137 5.46 -12.46 17.53
N LEU A 138 6.46 -12.14 18.37
CA LEU A 138 7.74 -11.59 17.92
C LEU A 138 8.45 -12.55 16.96
N GLY A 139 8.47 -13.85 17.28
CA GLY A 139 9.02 -14.88 16.40
C GLY A 139 8.33 -14.93 15.05
N LYS A 140 7.01 -14.81 15.02
CA LYS A 140 6.25 -14.78 13.77
C LYS A 140 6.55 -13.52 12.94
N ILE A 141 6.70 -12.35 13.59
CA ILE A 141 7.12 -11.12 12.92
C ILE A 141 8.51 -11.27 12.33
N LEU A 142 9.46 -11.78 13.11
CA LEU A 142 10.84 -11.97 12.69
C LEU A 142 10.93 -12.96 11.51
N SER A 143 10.24 -14.11 11.60
CA SER A 143 10.16 -15.05 10.47
C SER A 143 9.45 -14.44 9.27
N GLY A 144 8.49 -13.54 9.48
CA GLY A 144 7.83 -12.79 8.43
C GLY A 144 8.81 -11.92 7.63
N PHE A 145 9.68 -11.16 8.31
CA PHE A 145 10.78 -10.43 7.63
C PHE A 145 11.73 -11.38 6.91
N GLY A 146 12.05 -12.52 7.51
CA GLY A 146 12.86 -13.54 6.85
C GLY A 146 12.24 -14.02 5.53
N PHE A 147 10.95 -14.33 5.53
CA PHE A 147 10.23 -14.73 4.31
C PHE A 147 10.12 -13.60 3.28
N VAL A 148 9.96 -12.34 3.71
CA VAL A 148 10.01 -11.19 2.81
C VAL A 148 11.35 -11.15 2.07
N PHE A 149 12.47 -11.26 2.76
CA PHE A 149 13.80 -11.25 2.13
C PHE A 149 14.04 -12.47 1.23
N ILE A 150 13.63 -13.67 1.66
CA ILE A 150 13.72 -14.88 0.83
C ILE A 150 12.88 -14.71 -0.45
N GLY A 151 11.66 -14.19 -0.32
CA GLY A 151 10.78 -13.92 -1.46
C GLY A 151 11.38 -12.90 -2.44
N ILE A 152 11.96 -11.80 -1.95
CA ILE A 152 12.68 -10.81 -2.76
C ILE A 152 13.84 -11.48 -3.50
N ASN A 153 14.65 -12.27 -2.80
CA ASN A 153 15.80 -12.94 -3.41
C ASN A 153 15.35 -13.89 -4.54
N LEU A 154 14.33 -14.72 -4.31
CA LEU A 154 13.78 -15.61 -5.33
C LEU A 154 13.26 -14.81 -6.55
N MET A 155 12.46 -13.77 -6.31
CA MET A 155 11.95 -12.92 -7.38
C MET A 155 13.10 -12.29 -8.19
N THR A 156 14.11 -11.73 -7.54
CA THR A 156 15.25 -11.06 -8.20
C THR A 156 16.05 -12.04 -9.04
N THR A 157 16.44 -13.19 -8.48
CA THR A 157 17.26 -14.20 -9.16
C THR A 157 16.59 -14.72 -10.42
N PHE A 158 15.30 -15.08 -10.32
CA PHE A 158 14.61 -15.67 -11.46
C PHE A 158 14.12 -14.63 -12.48
N THR A 159 13.88 -13.39 -12.07
CA THR A 159 13.59 -12.28 -12.98
C THR A 159 14.79 -11.97 -13.88
N LYS A 160 16.01 -11.94 -13.33
CA LYS A 160 17.25 -11.79 -14.14
C LYS A 160 17.38 -12.89 -15.19
N SER A 161 17.01 -14.12 -14.85
CA SER A 161 17.02 -15.23 -15.79
C SER A 161 15.98 -15.09 -16.92
N LEU A 162 14.83 -14.45 -16.64
CA LEU A 162 13.78 -14.20 -17.65
C LEU A 162 14.12 -13.07 -18.62
N TYR A 163 15.03 -12.17 -18.26
CA TYR A 163 15.46 -11.07 -19.11
C TYR A 163 15.93 -11.52 -20.51
N ASN A 164 16.47 -12.73 -20.64
CA ASN A 164 16.96 -13.29 -21.90
C ASN A 164 15.85 -13.76 -22.85
N TYR A 165 14.58 -13.75 -22.43
CA TYR A 165 13.46 -14.23 -23.23
C TYR A 165 12.64 -13.07 -23.82
N ASP A 166 12.60 -12.94 -25.15
CA ASP A 166 11.89 -11.86 -25.85
C ASP A 166 10.38 -11.86 -25.59
N TRP A 167 9.76 -13.05 -25.45
CA TRP A 167 8.35 -13.15 -25.09
C TRP A 167 8.03 -12.48 -23.74
N PHE A 168 8.96 -12.59 -22.77
CA PHE A 168 8.79 -11.99 -21.45
C PHE A 168 8.92 -10.46 -21.52
N LYS A 169 9.92 -9.96 -22.26
CA LYS A 169 10.06 -8.52 -22.53
C LYS A 169 8.83 -7.97 -23.24
N GLY A 170 8.30 -8.74 -24.22
CA GLY A 170 7.10 -8.37 -24.98
C GLY A 170 5.86 -8.09 -24.14
N LEU A 171 5.72 -8.74 -22.97
CA LEU A 171 4.59 -8.50 -22.04
C LEU A 171 4.57 -7.07 -21.50
N PHE A 172 5.73 -6.39 -21.48
CA PHE A 172 5.87 -5.04 -20.92
C PHE A 172 6.04 -3.97 -22.00
N LEU A 173 6.02 -4.30 -23.31
CA LEU A 173 6.16 -3.36 -24.41
C LEU A 173 4.87 -2.57 -24.71
N VAL A 174 4.19 -2.11 -23.68
CA VAL A 174 2.99 -1.28 -23.82
C VAL A 174 3.42 0.18 -23.89
N LYS A 175 3.10 0.87 -25.01
CA LYS A 175 3.50 2.26 -25.26
C LYS A 175 2.53 3.30 -24.69
N SER A 176 1.26 2.93 -24.47
CA SER A 176 0.26 3.89 -23.99
C SER A 176 0.37 4.10 -22.48
N PRO A 177 0.71 5.31 -21.99
CA PRO A 177 0.80 5.61 -20.56
C PRO A 177 -0.45 5.26 -19.78
N LEU A 178 -1.63 5.51 -20.36
CA LEU A 178 -2.91 5.21 -19.72
C LEU A 178 -3.12 3.70 -19.56
N ILE A 179 -2.78 2.89 -20.57
CA ILE A 179 -2.89 1.43 -20.47
C ILE A 179 -1.92 0.89 -19.41
N VAL A 180 -0.71 1.43 -19.34
CA VAL A 180 0.29 1.07 -18.32
C VAL A 180 -0.22 1.40 -16.92
N LEU A 181 -0.82 2.56 -16.71
CA LEU A 181 -1.46 2.93 -15.44
C LEU A 181 -2.60 1.97 -15.10
N LEU A 182 -3.49 1.68 -16.06
CA LEU A 182 -4.60 0.73 -15.87
C LEU A 182 -4.10 -0.68 -15.54
N ASN A 183 -3.01 -1.15 -16.14
CA ASN A 183 -2.39 -2.42 -15.78
C ASN A 183 -1.97 -2.42 -14.30
N GLY A 184 -1.30 -1.37 -13.81
CA GLY A 184 -0.97 -1.21 -12.40
C GLY A 184 -2.19 -1.25 -11.48
N PHE A 185 -3.28 -0.58 -11.89
CA PHE A 185 -4.55 -0.61 -11.17
C PHE A 185 -5.14 -2.02 -11.09
N PHE A 186 -5.32 -2.71 -12.23
CA PHE A 186 -5.96 -4.02 -12.25
C PHE A 186 -5.13 -5.09 -11.56
N ILE A 187 -3.81 -5.10 -11.80
CA ILE A 187 -2.92 -6.06 -11.13
C ILE A 187 -3.00 -5.87 -9.60
N THR A 188 -2.98 -4.63 -9.12
CA THR A 188 -3.07 -4.35 -7.67
C THR A 188 -4.45 -4.69 -7.11
N ALA A 189 -5.53 -4.41 -7.84
CA ALA A 189 -6.90 -4.76 -7.44
C ALA A 189 -7.07 -6.29 -7.30
N ILE A 190 -6.45 -7.06 -8.19
CA ILE A 190 -6.47 -8.54 -8.16
C ILE A 190 -5.58 -9.07 -7.03
N CYS A 191 -4.34 -8.59 -6.93
CA CYS A 191 -3.38 -9.01 -5.89
C CYS A 191 -3.75 -8.48 -4.50
N GLN A 192 -4.61 -7.47 -4.40
CA GLN A 192 -5.04 -6.80 -3.16
C GLN A 192 -3.87 -6.26 -2.32
N SER A 193 -2.71 -6.06 -2.93
CA SER A 193 -1.48 -5.60 -2.27
C SER A 193 -0.64 -4.72 -3.19
N SER A 194 -0.66 -3.41 -2.96
CA SER A 194 0.23 -2.48 -3.67
C SER A 194 1.70 -2.69 -3.34
N SER A 195 2.00 -3.16 -2.12
CA SER A 195 3.39 -3.46 -1.72
C SER A 195 4.00 -4.56 -2.57
N VAL A 196 3.25 -5.62 -2.90
CA VAL A 196 3.70 -6.70 -3.81
C VAL A 196 3.97 -6.15 -5.20
N VAL A 197 3.00 -5.42 -5.76
CA VAL A 197 3.11 -4.86 -7.11
C VAL A 197 4.29 -3.88 -7.19
N THR A 198 4.41 -2.96 -6.24
CA THR A 198 5.53 -1.99 -6.22
C THR A 198 6.88 -2.70 -6.05
N SER A 199 6.95 -3.75 -5.21
CA SER A 199 8.17 -4.55 -5.06
C SER A 199 8.59 -5.22 -6.37
N MET A 200 7.63 -5.80 -7.10
CA MET A 200 7.90 -6.36 -8.43
C MET A 200 8.38 -5.29 -9.41
N LEU A 201 7.78 -4.10 -9.40
CA LEU A 201 8.20 -2.99 -10.26
C LEU A 201 9.63 -2.54 -9.95
N VAL A 202 10.01 -2.47 -8.67
CA VAL A 202 11.38 -2.17 -8.23
C VAL A 202 12.36 -3.22 -8.78
N ILE A 203 12.03 -4.51 -8.68
CA ILE A 203 12.85 -5.62 -9.17
C ILE A 203 12.94 -5.62 -10.69
N LEU A 204 11.81 -5.49 -11.39
CA LEU A 204 11.76 -5.50 -12.86
C LEU A 204 12.52 -4.32 -13.47
N THR A 205 12.45 -3.14 -12.84
CA THR A 205 13.17 -1.95 -13.31
C THR A 205 14.67 -2.07 -13.00
N GLY A 206 15.04 -2.60 -11.85
CA GLY A 206 16.42 -2.89 -11.50
C GLY A 206 17.07 -3.92 -12.45
N GLY A 207 16.31 -4.92 -12.87
CA GLY A 207 16.73 -5.90 -13.88
C GLY A 207 16.69 -5.38 -15.32
N GLY A 208 16.27 -4.13 -15.58
CA GLY A 208 16.20 -3.54 -16.91
C GLY A 208 15.06 -4.10 -17.81
N ILE A 209 14.10 -4.81 -17.23
CA ILE A 209 12.97 -5.43 -17.98
C ILE A 209 11.94 -4.38 -18.35
N ILE A 210 11.67 -3.45 -17.44
CA ILE A 210 10.77 -2.30 -17.66
C ILE A 210 11.53 -0.99 -17.47
N GLY A 211 11.11 0.03 -18.20
CA GLY A 211 11.64 1.38 -18.04
C GLY A 211 11.14 2.05 -16.75
N LEU A 212 11.90 3.03 -16.26
CA LEU A 212 11.53 3.82 -15.08
C LEU A 212 10.18 4.51 -15.26
N GLU A 213 9.96 5.13 -16.42
CA GLU A 213 8.71 5.81 -16.78
C GLU A 213 7.50 4.85 -16.69
N GLN A 214 7.65 3.65 -17.22
CA GLN A 214 6.64 2.59 -17.20
C GLN A 214 6.31 2.18 -15.76
N ALA A 215 7.34 1.96 -14.94
CA ALA A 215 7.16 1.63 -13.52
C ALA A 215 6.40 2.74 -12.78
N ILE A 216 6.68 4.00 -13.09
CA ILE A 216 6.00 5.16 -12.50
C ILE A 216 4.50 5.13 -12.83
N TYR A 217 4.11 4.97 -14.10
CA TYR A 217 2.68 4.87 -14.46
C TYR A 217 2.00 3.70 -13.77
N MET A 218 2.66 2.53 -13.67
CA MET A 218 2.10 1.39 -12.95
C MET A 218 1.95 1.66 -11.45
N ILE A 219 2.86 2.38 -10.80
CA ILE A 219 2.76 2.77 -9.38
C ILE A 219 1.55 3.68 -9.16
N LEU A 220 1.33 4.66 -10.05
CA LEU A 220 0.17 5.55 -9.97
C LEU A 220 -1.14 4.74 -10.02
N GLY A 221 -1.22 3.78 -10.93
CA GLY A 221 -2.34 2.85 -11.00
C GLY A 221 -2.47 1.96 -9.77
N ALA A 222 -1.37 1.42 -9.27
CA ALA A 222 -1.32 0.56 -8.10
C ALA A 222 -1.85 1.24 -6.83
N ASN A 223 -1.58 2.52 -6.64
CA ASN A 223 -2.11 3.29 -5.52
C ASN A 223 -3.64 3.34 -5.55
N VAL A 224 -4.24 3.55 -6.73
CA VAL A 224 -5.70 3.55 -6.89
C VAL A 224 -6.27 2.13 -6.71
N GLY A 225 -5.61 1.12 -7.29
CA GLY A 225 -6.01 -0.29 -7.20
C GLY A 225 -6.06 -0.81 -5.76
N SER A 226 -5.18 -0.31 -4.89
CA SER A 226 -5.14 -0.67 -3.46
C SER A 226 -6.41 -0.29 -2.69
N CYS A 227 -7.21 0.65 -3.23
CA CYS A 227 -8.44 1.09 -2.59
C CYS A 227 -9.60 0.11 -2.74
N VAL A 228 -9.54 -0.79 -3.74
CA VAL A 228 -10.65 -1.68 -4.12
C VAL A 228 -11.05 -2.58 -2.96
N LEU A 229 -10.09 -3.21 -2.27
CA LEU A 229 -10.36 -4.08 -1.12
C LEU A 229 -11.04 -3.32 0.02
N VAL A 230 -10.58 -2.12 0.33
CA VAL A 230 -11.12 -1.29 1.42
C VAL A 230 -12.56 -0.85 1.10
N ILE A 231 -12.84 -0.50 -0.16
CA ILE A 231 -14.19 -0.17 -0.62
C ILE A 231 -15.12 -1.37 -0.50
N PHE A 232 -14.65 -2.54 -0.97
CA PHE A 232 -15.44 -3.77 -0.88
C PHE A 232 -15.76 -4.12 0.58
N ALA A 233 -14.78 -4.07 1.46
CA ALA A 233 -14.97 -4.33 2.89
C ALA A 233 -15.91 -3.30 3.57
N ALA A 234 -15.92 -2.04 3.11
CA ALA A 234 -16.78 -0.99 3.65
C ALA A 234 -18.21 -1.03 3.08
N SER A 235 -18.44 -1.68 1.93
CA SER A 235 -19.74 -1.67 1.23
C SER A 235 -20.89 -2.23 2.07
N ILE A 236 -20.62 -3.19 2.94
CA ILE A 236 -21.58 -3.84 3.84
C ILE A 236 -21.70 -3.13 5.21
N LYS A 237 -20.92 -2.07 5.44
CA LYS A 237 -20.86 -1.32 6.71
C LYS A 237 -21.69 -0.05 6.67
N GLY A 238 -21.63 0.74 7.75
CA GLY A 238 -22.34 2.01 7.87
C GLY A 238 -21.84 3.09 6.92
N ALA A 239 -22.58 4.20 6.86
CA ALA A 239 -22.27 5.31 5.96
C ALA A 239 -20.92 5.96 6.22
N VAL A 240 -20.48 6.00 7.47
CA VAL A 240 -19.19 6.60 7.81
C VAL A 240 -18.04 5.72 7.31
N ALA A 241 -18.19 4.38 7.41
CA ALA A 241 -17.27 3.43 6.82
C ALA A 241 -17.13 3.61 5.30
N GLN A 242 -18.28 3.66 4.61
CA GLN A 242 -18.33 3.87 3.15
C GLN A 242 -17.68 5.19 2.74
N LYS A 243 -18.00 6.29 3.42
CA LYS A 243 -17.36 7.60 3.19
C LYS A 243 -15.85 7.54 3.40
N THR A 244 -15.40 6.85 4.45
CA THR A 244 -13.97 6.72 4.76
C THR A 244 -13.23 5.91 3.69
N ALA A 245 -13.84 4.84 3.17
CA ALA A 245 -13.27 4.05 2.08
C ALA A 245 -13.26 4.83 0.75
N VAL A 246 -14.36 5.55 0.43
CA VAL A 246 -14.41 6.40 -0.77
C VAL A 246 -13.43 7.57 -0.67
N PHE A 247 -13.18 8.12 0.53
CA PHE A 247 -12.12 9.11 0.71
C PHE A 247 -10.76 8.57 0.29
N ASN A 248 -10.43 7.33 0.67
CA ASN A 248 -9.18 6.69 0.25
C ASN A 248 -9.06 6.61 -1.28
N LEU A 249 -10.15 6.23 -1.96
CA LEU A 249 -10.19 6.20 -3.44
C LEU A 249 -10.02 7.58 -4.05
N VAL A 250 -10.77 8.58 -3.55
CA VAL A 250 -10.70 9.96 -4.06
C VAL A 250 -9.31 10.55 -3.87
N PHE A 251 -8.70 10.35 -2.71
CA PHE A 251 -7.35 10.81 -2.41
C PHE A 251 -6.32 10.19 -3.36
N ASN A 252 -6.32 8.85 -3.50
CA ASN A 252 -5.39 8.16 -4.40
C ASN A 252 -5.69 8.47 -5.88
N GLY A 253 -6.96 8.57 -6.26
CA GLY A 253 -7.37 8.91 -7.63
C GLY A 253 -6.95 10.32 -8.04
N LEU A 254 -7.15 11.32 -7.17
CA LEU A 254 -6.67 12.69 -7.43
C LEU A 254 -5.15 12.74 -7.50
N GLY A 255 -4.44 12.08 -6.57
CA GLY A 255 -2.99 11.96 -6.60
C GLY A 255 -2.50 11.33 -7.91
N ALA A 256 -3.09 10.19 -8.32
CA ALA A 256 -2.72 9.51 -9.55
C ALA A 256 -3.00 10.36 -10.80
N ALA A 257 -4.13 11.09 -10.83
CA ALA A 257 -4.46 11.98 -11.95
C ALA A 257 -3.44 13.13 -12.07
N VAL A 258 -3.08 13.78 -10.96
CA VAL A 258 -2.06 14.82 -10.94
C VAL A 258 -0.70 14.24 -11.34
N GLY A 259 -0.30 13.10 -10.75
CA GLY A 259 0.94 12.42 -11.09
C GLY A 259 1.02 12.02 -12.56
N PHE A 260 -0.08 11.52 -13.13
CA PHE A 260 -0.19 11.18 -14.55
C PHE A 260 0.02 12.40 -15.46
N LEU A 261 -0.65 13.53 -15.16
CA LEU A 261 -0.49 14.77 -15.92
C LEU A 261 0.93 15.32 -15.84
N LEU A 262 1.54 15.26 -14.63
CA LEU A 262 2.94 15.66 -14.45
C LEU A 262 3.90 14.77 -15.26
N MET A 263 3.64 13.46 -15.32
CA MET A 263 4.45 12.54 -16.14
C MET A 263 4.26 12.78 -17.63
N ILE A 264 3.06 13.10 -18.10
CA ILE A 264 2.84 13.46 -19.52
C ILE A 264 3.58 14.75 -19.89
N GLY A 265 3.58 15.77 -19.01
CA GLY A 265 4.19 17.06 -19.30
C GLY A 265 5.70 17.12 -19.05
N PHE A 266 6.20 16.39 -18.04
CA PHE A 266 7.57 16.52 -17.51
C PHE A 266 8.24 15.17 -17.26
N GLY A 267 7.76 14.07 -17.86
CA GLY A 267 8.21 12.70 -17.57
C GLY A 267 9.72 12.53 -17.71
N ASP A 268 10.32 13.02 -18.80
CA ASP A 268 11.77 12.93 -19.02
C ASP A 268 12.55 13.64 -17.91
N SER A 269 12.12 14.86 -17.54
CA SER A 269 12.78 15.64 -16.47
C SER A 269 12.66 14.96 -15.11
N ILE A 270 11.49 14.39 -14.81
CA ILE A 270 11.23 13.63 -13.57
C ILE A 270 12.11 12.37 -13.53
N CYS A 271 12.13 11.59 -14.60
CA CYS A 271 12.97 10.40 -14.72
C CYS A 271 14.46 10.74 -14.57
N LEU A 272 14.93 11.78 -15.24
CA LEU A 272 16.31 12.25 -15.14
C LEU A 272 16.68 12.67 -13.71
N LEU A 273 15.80 13.41 -13.03
CA LEU A 273 16.00 13.81 -11.63
C LEU A 273 16.07 12.61 -10.70
N LEU A 274 15.15 11.65 -10.86
CA LEU A 274 15.13 10.42 -10.06
C LEU A 274 16.40 9.59 -10.28
N GLN A 275 16.86 9.43 -11.51
CA GLN A 275 18.09 8.73 -11.84
C GLN A 275 19.34 9.43 -11.28
N LYS A 276 19.39 10.77 -11.28
CA LYS A 276 20.49 11.54 -10.68
C LYS A 276 20.53 11.43 -9.15
N THR A 277 19.38 11.28 -8.51
CA THR A 277 19.29 11.22 -7.04
C THR A 277 19.34 9.80 -6.48
N ALA A 278 19.15 8.79 -7.32
CA ALA A 278 19.21 7.39 -6.95
C ALA A 278 20.49 6.73 -7.49
N GLN A 279 21.06 5.80 -6.73
CA GLN A 279 22.24 5.04 -7.16
C GLN A 279 21.90 3.96 -8.21
N THR A 280 20.64 3.51 -8.24
CA THR A 280 20.14 2.43 -9.11
C THR A 280 18.75 2.75 -9.65
N ASN A 281 18.35 2.07 -10.73
CA ASN A 281 16.99 2.19 -11.26
C ASN A 281 15.93 1.67 -10.25
N SER A 282 16.25 0.64 -9.47
CA SER A 282 15.43 0.18 -8.35
C SER A 282 15.19 1.29 -7.33
N GLY A 283 16.27 1.99 -6.95
CA GLY A 283 16.21 3.14 -6.06
C GLY A 283 15.37 4.29 -6.63
N ALA A 284 15.48 4.56 -7.94
CA ALA A 284 14.69 5.61 -8.60
C ALA A 284 13.18 5.33 -8.50
N VAL A 285 12.75 4.09 -8.72
CA VAL A 285 11.34 3.66 -8.57
C VAL A 285 10.86 3.82 -7.12
N ALA A 286 11.65 3.37 -6.15
CA ALA A 286 11.30 3.48 -4.73
C ALA A 286 11.25 4.95 -4.27
N ASN A 287 12.18 5.78 -4.75
CA ASN A 287 12.21 7.22 -4.47
C ASN A 287 10.98 7.92 -5.07
N PHE A 288 10.61 7.61 -6.32
CA PHE A 288 9.37 8.13 -6.90
C PHE A 288 8.17 7.78 -6.00
N HIS A 289 8.01 6.50 -5.64
CA HIS A 289 6.89 6.06 -4.81
C HIS A 289 6.84 6.82 -3.47
N THR A 290 8.00 7.02 -2.84
CA THR A 290 8.10 7.75 -1.56
C THR A 290 7.78 9.23 -1.73
N VAL A 291 8.43 9.90 -2.66
CA VAL A 291 8.23 11.35 -2.91
C VAL A 291 6.79 11.64 -3.32
N PHE A 292 6.23 10.82 -4.21
CA PHE A 292 4.84 10.96 -4.65
C PHE A 292 3.85 10.86 -3.47
N ASN A 293 3.99 9.86 -2.60
CA ASN A 293 3.07 9.69 -1.46
C ASN A 293 3.27 10.77 -0.39
N ILE A 294 4.51 11.21 -0.13
CA ILE A 294 4.78 12.33 0.80
C ILE A 294 4.20 13.63 0.23
N ALA A 295 4.47 13.94 -1.04
CA ALA A 295 3.95 15.15 -1.69
C ALA A 295 2.41 15.16 -1.68
N SER A 296 1.78 14.02 -2.04
CA SER A 296 0.33 13.85 -1.97
C SER A 296 -0.21 14.07 -0.56
N ALA A 297 0.47 13.58 0.48
CA ALA A 297 0.09 13.78 1.87
C ALA A 297 0.23 15.25 2.31
N VAL A 298 1.33 15.90 1.96
CA VAL A 298 1.58 17.32 2.28
C VAL A 298 0.50 18.21 1.66
N VAL A 299 0.12 17.95 0.41
CA VAL A 299 -0.96 18.69 -0.28
C VAL A 299 -2.34 18.36 0.29
N ALA A 300 -2.61 17.08 0.59
CA ALA A 300 -3.94 16.65 1.03
C ALA A 300 -4.27 17.04 2.48
N LEU A 301 -3.29 17.08 3.39
CA LEU A 301 -3.55 17.40 4.80
C LEU A 301 -4.23 18.75 5.02
N PRO A 302 -3.80 19.88 4.43
CA PRO A 302 -4.55 21.13 4.49
C PRO A 302 -5.90 21.06 3.77
N LEU A 303 -5.99 20.29 2.67
CA LEU A 303 -7.16 20.15 1.82
C LEU A 303 -8.13 19.03 2.27
N LEU A 304 -7.95 18.44 3.46
CA LEU A 304 -8.82 17.36 3.95
C LEU A 304 -10.30 17.72 3.95
N LYS A 305 -10.65 18.96 4.34
CA LYS A 305 -12.06 19.41 4.37
C LYS A 305 -12.70 19.43 2.97
N PRO A 306 -12.12 20.10 1.95
CA PRO A 306 -12.70 20.10 0.60
C PRO A 306 -12.73 18.69 -0.01
N VAL A 307 -11.68 17.89 0.13
CA VAL A 307 -11.66 16.50 -0.37
C VAL A 307 -12.71 15.64 0.33
N SER A 308 -12.89 15.79 1.63
CA SER A 308 -13.93 15.06 2.37
C SER A 308 -15.36 15.45 1.97
N ARG A 309 -15.60 16.72 1.60
CA ARG A 309 -16.90 17.15 1.05
C ARG A 309 -17.19 16.52 -0.30
N LEU A 310 -16.19 16.44 -1.19
CA LEU A 310 -16.31 15.72 -2.46
C LEU A 310 -16.70 14.26 -2.22
N THR A 311 -16.05 13.61 -1.26
CA THR A 311 -16.38 12.24 -0.85
C THR A 311 -17.84 12.10 -0.36
N GLU A 312 -18.34 13.07 0.41
CA GLU A 312 -19.73 13.06 0.88
C GLU A 312 -20.74 13.18 -0.25
N PHE A 313 -20.39 13.88 -1.31
CA PHE A 313 -21.22 14.01 -2.50
C PHE A 313 -21.29 12.70 -3.30
N LEU A 314 -20.18 11.95 -3.35
CA LEU A 314 -20.07 10.69 -4.10
C LEU A 314 -20.76 9.51 -3.40
N VAL A 315 -20.89 9.55 -2.07
CA VAL A 315 -21.54 8.47 -1.31
C VAL A 315 -23.05 8.72 -1.25
N LEU A 316 -23.79 7.98 -2.07
CA LEU A 316 -25.26 8.02 -2.06
C LEU A 316 -25.80 7.57 -0.69
N PRO A 317 -26.80 8.29 -0.13
CA PRO A 317 -27.41 7.87 1.13
C PRO A 317 -28.12 6.52 0.95
N THR A 318 -27.69 5.53 1.74
CA THR A 318 -28.36 4.22 1.77
C THR A 318 -29.82 4.36 2.20
N ALA A 319 -30.68 3.41 1.79
CA ALA A 319 -32.13 3.42 2.14
C ALA A 319 -32.36 3.58 3.65
N ARG A 320 -31.52 2.97 4.51
CA ARG A 320 -31.54 3.13 5.98
C ARG A 320 -31.27 4.58 6.43
N GLN A 321 -30.42 5.31 5.73
CA GLN A 321 -30.10 6.72 6.05
C GLN A 321 -31.22 7.65 5.63
N LYS A 322 -31.88 7.38 4.49
CA LYS A 322 -33.06 8.11 4.04
C LYS A 322 -34.18 8.01 5.09
N VAL A 323 -34.42 6.80 5.61
CA VAL A 323 -35.43 6.53 6.66
C VAL A 323 -35.04 7.25 7.99
N LYS A 324 -33.79 7.23 8.41
CA LYS A 324 -33.34 7.88 9.65
C LYS A 324 -33.41 9.41 9.56
N LYS A 325 -33.09 9.97 8.37
CA LYS A 325 -33.20 11.41 8.08
C LYS A 325 -34.64 11.86 8.00
N SER A 326 -35.53 11.04 7.42
CA SER A 326 -36.99 11.26 7.39
C SER A 326 -37.61 11.24 8.81
N ARG A 327 -37.23 10.24 9.64
CA ARG A 327 -37.73 10.15 11.03
C ARG A 327 -37.28 11.35 11.89
N ARG A 328 -36.02 11.80 11.76
CA ARG A 328 -35.56 13.02 12.44
C ARG A 328 -36.30 14.28 12.00
N LYS A 329 -36.56 14.40 10.69
CA LYS A 329 -37.32 15.54 10.13
C LYS A 329 -38.75 15.58 10.62
N ASN A 330 -39.37 14.40 10.74
CA ASN A 330 -40.76 14.28 11.26
C ASN A 330 -40.81 14.52 12.79
N GLN A 331 -39.81 14.07 13.57
CA GLN A 331 -39.74 14.39 15.01
C GLN A 331 -39.47 15.88 15.29
N PHE A 332 -38.78 16.58 14.41
CA PHE A 332 -38.57 18.03 14.52
C PHE A 332 -39.85 18.80 14.18
N ARG A 333 -40.61 18.34 13.16
CA ARG A 333 -41.93 18.93 12.78
C ARG A 333 -43.02 18.65 13.80
N ALA A 334 -42.93 17.61 14.60
CA ALA A 334 -43.87 17.30 15.65
C ALA A 334 -43.59 18.03 16.99
N LYS A 335 -42.48 18.76 17.09
CA LYS A 335 -42.09 19.56 18.26
C LYS A 335 -42.23 21.08 18.06
N VAL A 336 -42.59 21.51 16.85
CA VAL A 336 -42.96 22.86 16.46
C VAL A 336 -44.47 22.92 16.20
#